data_731cf81d795dcaada2ddba60da89a06e
#
_entry.id   731cf81d795dcaada2ddba60da89a06e
#
_cell.length_a   1.000
_cell.length_b   1.000
_cell.length_c   1.000
_cell.angle_alpha   90.00
_cell.angle_beta   90.00
_cell.angle_gamma   90.00
#
_symmetry.space_group_name_H-M   'P 1'
#
loop_
_entity.id
_entity.type
_entity.pdbx_description
1 polymer ?
#
loop_
_entity_poly.entity_id
_entity_poly.type
_entity_poly.pdbx_seq_one_letter_code
_entity_poly.pdbx_strand_id
1 'polypeptide(L)'
;MISVIVRSKNDAARIRRTLEALLSQKDCGEFEIISCDDSSTDGTAEIIAEYCEVRRLEPDQLPYNPARVLNRAVSFCQGNLIVFNNSDAIPQNEDYLNQLTAPLADPDCGAVYGRQLPRPDAWAFIKREYQRAFKVAGETVIPDFFSLVTSAARREVLVSEPFDMAMQYSEDVEWSRRVRMNMNLKVVYAPDAVVEHSHNYTLREVWKRFFNEGRADFQITGARPSGLLLLRQAIMEIARDLQFEIANCAIKDIPHGIVYRAVQKYAVYRGGCAEARRKRI
;
A
#
# COMPACT_ATOMS: atom_id res chain seq x y z
N MET A 1 12.59 4.79 -19.61
CA MET A 1 12.83 5.55 -18.38
C MET A 1 11.75 5.25 -17.35
N ILE A 2 12.11 5.11 -16.08
CA ILE A 2 11.23 4.87 -14.92
C ILE A 2 11.04 6.20 -14.17
N SER A 3 9.82 6.50 -13.70
CA SER A 3 9.58 7.56 -12.72
C SER A 3 9.10 6.93 -11.41
N VAL A 4 9.83 7.18 -10.33
CA VAL A 4 9.51 6.68 -8.98
C VAL A 4 8.80 7.78 -8.21
N ILE A 5 7.54 7.56 -7.84
CA ILE A 5 6.76 8.46 -7.01
C ILE A 5 6.90 8.04 -5.56
N VAL A 6 7.47 8.90 -4.73
CA VAL A 6 7.60 8.69 -3.27
C VAL A 6 6.61 9.59 -2.55
N ARG A 7 5.56 9.00 -1.98
CA ARG A 7 4.57 9.69 -1.16
C ARG A 7 5.00 9.69 0.30
N SER A 8 4.98 10.86 0.95
CA SER A 8 5.38 11.01 2.36
C SER A 8 4.41 11.83 3.21
N LYS A 9 4.35 11.48 4.50
CA LYS A 9 3.69 12.26 5.55
C LYS A 9 4.24 11.88 6.91
N ASN A 10 5.09 12.75 7.48
CA ASN A 10 5.71 12.56 8.79
C ASN A 10 6.50 11.24 8.90
N ASP A 11 7.45 11.06 7.99
CA ASP A 11 8.28 9.86 7.85
C ASP A 11 9.79 10.14 8.04
N ALA A 12 10.17 11.20 8.76
CA ALA A 12 11.56 11.59 8.98
C ALA A 12 12.46 10.44 9.47
N ALA A 13 11.89 9.52 10.26
CA ALA A 13 12.61 8.36 10.77
C ALA A 13 13.07 7.35 9.68
N ARG A 14 12.47 7.39 8.47
CA ARG A 14 12.68 6.35 7.44
C ARG A 14 13.00 6.87 6.06
N ILE A 15 12.50 8.05 5.69
CA ILE A 15 12.59 8.60 4.34
C ILE A 15 14.04 8.61 3.81
N ARG A 16 15.03 8.91 4.66
CA ARG A 16 16.44 8.90 4.29
C ARG A 16 16.88 7.53 3.75
N ARG A 17 16.60 6.46 4.51
CA ARG A 17 16.93 5.08 4.10
C ARG A 17 16.21 4.67 2.80
N THR A 18 14.99 5.11 2.63
CA THR A 18 14.20 4.85 1.42
C THR A 18 14.81 5.54 0.20
N LEU A 19 15.18 6.82 0.32
CA LEU A 19 15.79 7.56 -0.78
C LEU A 19 17.19 7.02 -1.13
N GLU A 20 18.00 6.71 -0.13
CA GLU A 20 19.32 6.07 -0.34
C GLU A 20 19.20 4.72 -1.05
N ALA A 21 18.25 3.86 -0.63
CA ALA A 21 17.99 2.58 -1.28
C ALA A 21 17.46 2.72 -2.71
N LEU A 22 16.65 3.75 -3.00
CA LEU A 22 16.17 4.04 -4.35
C LEU A 22 17.30 4.60 -5.24
N LEU A 23 18.14 5.50 -4.71
CA LEU A 23 19.27 6.07 -5.46
C LEU A 23 20.39 5.07 -5.72
N SER A 24 20.49 4.00 -4.92
CA SER A 24 21.47 2.92 -5.11
C SER A 24 21.04 1.86 -6.13
N GLN A 25 19.89 2.00 -6.79
CA GLN A 25 19.38 1.01 -7.74
C GLN A 25 20.28 0.89 -8.97
N LYS A 26 20.45 -0.36 -9.45
CA LYS A 26 21.32 -0.72 -10.57
C LYS A 26 20.55 -1.45 -11.66
N ASP A 27 21.11 -1.51 -12.85
CA ASP A 27 20.60 -2.29 -13.99
C ASP A 27 19.12 -2.03 -14.38
N CYS A 28 18.57 -0.87 -13.94
CA CYS A 28 17.17 -0.48 -14.22
C CYS A 28 17.06 0.60 -15.32
N GLY A 29 18.18 1.00 -15.95
CA GLY A 29 18.25 2.10 -16.90
C GLY A 29 18.09 3.48 -16.22
N GLU A 30 17.74 4.48 -17.02
CA GLU A 30 17.52 5.83 -16.48
C GLU A 30 16.21 5.89 -15.68
N PHE A 31 16.27 6.56 -14.52
CA PHE A 31 15.10 6.83 -13.70
C PHE A 31 15.16 8.22 -13.04
N GLU A 32 14.00 8.70 -12.63
CA GLU A 32 13.83 9.90 -11.80
C GLU A 32 13.06 9.56 -10.53
N ILE A 33 13.28 10.34 -9.47
CA ILE A 33 12.49 10.25 -8.22
C ILE A 33 11.69 11.53 -8.06
N ILE A 34 10.38 11.38 -7.80
CA ILE A 34 9.45 12.48 -7.55
C ILE A 34 8.89 12.30 -6.14
N SER A 35 9.20 13.23 -5.26
CA SER A 35 8.65 13.27 -3.91
C SER A 35 7.34 14.07 -3.89
N CYS A 36 6.33 13.50 -3.23
CA CYS A 36 5.02 14.11 -2.96
C CYS A 36 4.81 14.15 -1.44
N ASP A 37 5.36 15.15 -0.80
CA ASP A 37 5.20 15.35 0.64
C ASP A 37 3.91 16.11 0.95
N ASP A 38 3.09 15.55 1.85
CA ASP A 38 1.81 16.15 2.27
C ASP A 38 2.00 17.10 3.46
N SER A 39 2.87 18.08 3.33
CA SER A 39 3.14 19.09 4.37
C SER A 39 3.54 18.45 5.71
N SER A 40 4.59 17.67 5.71
CA SER A 40 5.16 17.06 6.92
C SER A 40 5.68 18.13 7.89
N THR A 41 5.67 17.80 9.19
CA THR A 41 6.05 18.71 10.28
C THR A 41 7.12 18.14 11.20
N ASP A 42 7.70 16.99 10.84
CA ASP A 42 8.65 16.21 11.64
C ASP A 42 10.10 16.25 11.11
N GLY A 43 10.38 17.06 10.08
CA GLY A 43 11.69 17.11 9.41
C GLY A 43 11.76 16.29 8.12
N THR A 44 10.67 15.62 7.70
CA THR A 44 10.65 14.83 6.46
C THR A 44 10.99 15.68 5.23
N ALA A 45 10.39 16.85 5.08
CA ALA A 45 10.61 17.73 3.93
C ALA A 45 12.04 18.27 3.87
N GLU A 46 12.65 18.55 5.00
CA GLU A 46 14.03 18.99 5.15
C GLU A 46 15.00 17.88 4.72
N ILE A 47 14.75 16.63 5.13
CA ILE A 47 15.54 15.48 4.70
C ILE A 47 15.45 15.27 3.19
N ILE A 48 14.25 15.35 2.60
CA ILE A 48 14.08 15.24 1.15
C ILE A 48 14.87 16.33 0.41
N ALA A 49 14.93 17.53 0.98
CA ALA A 49 15.64 18.67 0.36
C ALA A 49 17.16 18.50 0.30
N GLU A 50 17.73 17.57 1.07
CA GLU A 50 19.17 17.24 1.02
C GLU A 50 19.55 16.48 -0.28
N TYR A 51 18.57 15.89 -0.99
CA TYR A 51 18.78 15.08 -2.20
C TYR A 51 18.43 15.89 -3.45
N CYS A 52 19.43 16.41 -4.14
CA CYS A 52 19.25 17.22 -5.36
C CYS A 52 18.70 16.39 -6.54
N GLU A 53 18.86 15.08 -6.52
CA GLU A 53 18.35 14.14 -7.51
C GLU A 53 16.84 13.93 -7.40
N VAL A 54 16.23 14.34 -6.27
CA VAL A 54 14.80 14.18 -6.03
C VAL A 54 14.05 15.42 -6.46
N ARG A 55 13.19 15.28 -7.46
CA ARG A 55 12.24 16.32 -7.86
C ARG A 55 11.09 16.38 -6.88
N ARG A 56 10.77 17.57 -6.38
CA ARG A 56 9.68 17.77 -5.42
C ARG A 56 8.43 18.27 -6.13
N LEU A 57 7.32 17.55 -5.91
CA LEU A 57 6.00 18.03 -6.31
C LEU A 57 5.38 18.76 -5.12
N GLU A 58 5.26 20.07 -5.22
CA GLU A 58 4.66 20.88 -4.15
C GLU A 58 3.22 20.43 -3.85
N PRO A 59 2.81 20.36 -2.57
CA PRO A 59 1.46 20.02 -2.21
C PRO A 59 0.46 21.02 -2.80
N ASP A 60 -0.72 20.56 -3.17
CA ASP A 60 -1.79 21.50 -3.48
C ASP A 60 -2.42 22.05 -2.19
N GLN A 61 -3.07 23.23 -2.27
CA GLN A 61 -3.69 23.88 -1.11
C GLN A 61 -5.08 23.31 -0.78
N LEU A 62 -5.48 22.21 -1.43
CA LEU A 62 -6.78 21.58 -1.23
C LEU A 62 -6.69 20.53 -0.11
N PRO A 63 -7.82 20.18 0.55
CA PRO A 63 -7.84 19.08 1.51
C PRO A 63 -7.26 17.80 0.90
N TYR A 64 -6.46 17.06 1.68
CA TYR A 64 -5.79 15.85 1.20
C TYR A 64 -6.76 14.87 0.54
N ASN A 65 -6.41 14.44 -0.67
CA ASN A 65 -7.07 13.37 -1.39
C ASN A 65 -6.01 12.49 -2.06
N PRO A 66 -5.91 11.20 -1.70
CA PRO A 66 -4.84 10.32 -2.19
C PRO A 66 -4.85 10.18 -3.72
N ALA A 67 -6.02 10.00 -4.32
CA ALA A 67 -6.17 9.85 -5.77
C ALA A 67 -5.72 11.11 -6.53
N ARG A 68 -6.06 12.31 -6.02
CA ARG A 68 -5.64 13.58 -6.63
C ARG A 68 -4.12 13.73 -6.58
N VAL A 69 -3.50 13.44 -5.44
CA VAL A 69 -2.04 13.52 -5.29
C VAL A 69 -1.37 12.56 -6.28
N LEU A 70 -1.84 11.32 -6.38
CA LEU A 70 -1.31 10.31 -7.29
C LEU A 70 -1.48 10.72 -8.76
N ASN A 71 -2.68 11.15 -9.17
CA ASN A 71 -2.93 11.57 -10.55
C ASN A 71 -2.07 12.79 -10.94
N ARG A 72 -1.89 13.73 -10.02
CA ARG A 72 -1.00 14.88 -10.20
C ARG A 72 0.45 14.45 -10.34
N ALA A 73 0.91 13.53 -9.50
CA ALA A 73 2.26 12.99 -9.57
C ALA A 73 2.51 12.27 -10.91
N VAL A 74 1.57 11.45 -11.37
CA VAL A 74 1.66 10.77 -12.68
C VAL A 74 1.78 11.78 -13.83
N SER A 75 1.04 12.90 -13.77
CA SER A 75 1.15 13.95 -14.81
C SER A 75 2.49 14.67 -14.79
N PHE A 76 3.18 14.70 -13.66
CA PHE A 76 4.49 15.32 -13.47
C PHE A 76 5.66 14.40 -13.88
N CYS A 77 5.41 13.09 -14.01
CA CYS A 77 6.38 12.08 -14.41
C CYS A 77 6.79 12.20 -15.89
N GLN A 78 8.04 11.88 -16.19
CA GLN A 78 8.59 11.83 -17.56
C GLN A 78 8.71 10.41 -18.10
N GLY A 79 8.81 9.41 -17.20
CA GLY A 79 8.96 8.01 -17.54
C GLY A 79 7.69 7.37 -18.10
N ASN A 80 7.88 6.31 -18.88
CA ASN A 80 6.79 5.47 -19.41
C ASN A 80 6.36 4.38 -18.41
N LEU A 81 7.23 4.05 -17.45
CA LEU A 81 6.96 3.15 -16.34
C LEU A 81 6.91 4.00 -15.05
N ILE A 82 5.81 3.88 -14.33
CA ILE A 82 5.60 4.60 -13.07
C ILE A 82 5.70 3.60 -11.94
N VAL A 83 6.60 3.88 -11.00
CA VAL A 83 6.75 3.12 -9.74
C VAL A 83 6.17 3.95 -8.61
N PHE A 84 5.33 3.35 -7.79
CA PHE A 84 4.87 3.90 -6.52
C PHE A 84 5.65 3.24 -5.40
N ASN A 85 6.27 4.04 -4.56
CA ASN A 85 7.01 3.58 -3.39
C ASN A 85 6.69 4.50 -2.20
N ASN A 86 6.11 3.96 -1.14
CA ASN A 86 5.86 4.79 0.04
C ASN A 86 7.20 5.20 0.69
N SER A 87 7.21 6.36 1.34
CA SER A 87 8.39 6.91 2.00
C SER A 87 8.99 6.03 3.09
N ASP A 88 8.21 5.09 3.63
CA ASP A 88 8.63 4.14 4.66
C ASP A 88 8.72 2.68 4.15
N ALA A 89 8.65 2.49 2.84
CA ALA A 89 8.86 1.21 2.15
C ALA A 89 10.30 1.16 1.60
N ILE A 90 11.20 0.50 2.33
CA ILE A 90 12.63 0.52 2.07
C ILE A 90 13.01 -0.64 1.14
N PRO A 91 13.44 -0.40 -0.12
CA PRO A 91 13.95 -1.46 -0.99
C PRO A 91 15.08 -2.25 -0.34
N GLN A 92 15.07 -3.58 -0.51
CA GLN A 92 16.00 -4.49 0.17
C GLN A 92 17.17 -4.95 -0.71
N ASN A 93 17.11 -4.65 -2.01
CA ASN A 93 18.16 -5.01 -2.96
C ASN A 93 18.36 -3.90 -4.02
N GLU A 94 19.51 -3.92 -4.69
CA GLU A 94 19.90 -2.92 -5.70
C GLU A 94 19.24 -3.16 -7.08
N ASP A 95 18.56 -4.26 -7.29
CA ASP A 95 17.83 -4.62 -8.51
C ASP A 95 16.30 -4.57 -8.35
N TYR A 96 15.82 -4.00 -7.23
CA TYR A 96 14.41 -3.87 -6.89
C TYR A 96 13.58 -3.20 -8.00
N LEU A 97 14.06 -2.08 -8.58
CA LEU A 97 13.33 -1.39 -9.65
C LEU A 97 13.21 -2.26 -10.90
N ASN A 98 14.27 -2.97 -11.26
CA ASN A 98 14.25 -3.90 -12.39
C ASN A 98 13.27 -5.05 -12.14
N GLN A 99 13.36 -5.69 -10.97
CA GLN A 99 12.47 -6.80 -10.59
C GLN A 99 10.99 -6.38 -10.56
N LEU A 100 10.70 -5.16 -10.07
CA LEU A 100 9.33 -4.65 -9.99
C LEU A 100 8.76 -4.30 -11.36
N THR A 101 9.60 -3.81 -12.29
CA THR A 101 9.12 -3.34 -13.60
C THR A 101 9.20 -4.39 -14.70
N ALA A 102 10.02 -5.43 -14.54
CA ALA A 102 10.20 -6.47 -15.55
C ALA A 102 8.90 -7.12 -16.07
N PRO A 103 7.89 -7.43 -15.23
CA PRO A 103 6.64 -8.01 -15.72
C PRO A 103 5.83 -7.08 -16.64
N LEU A 104 6.08 -5.76 -16.62
CA LEU A 104 5.41 -4.81 -17.51
C LEU A 104 5.88 -4.90 -18.97
N ALA A 105 6.90 -5.72 -19.27
CA ALA A 105 7.28 -6.07 -20.64
C ALA A 105 6.21 -6.93 -21.34
N ASP A 106 5.40 -7.69 -20.58
CA ASP A 106 4.21 -8.36 -21.11
C ASP A 106 3.13 -7.32 -21.42
N PRO A 107 2.66 -7.19 -22.68
CA PRO A 107 1.61 -6.24 -23.04
C PRO A 107 0.29 -6.46 -22.31
N ASP A 108 0.01 -7.68 -21.84
CA ASP A 108 -1.17 -8.01 -21.05
C ASP A 108 -1.04 -7.61 -19.58
N CYS A 109 0.15 -7.20 -19.11
CA CYS A 109 0.37 -6.76 -17.74
C CYS A 109 0.10 -5.25 -17.61
N GLY A 110 -0.94 -4.88 -16.86
CA GLY A 110 -1.29 -3.47 -16.59
C GLY A 110 -0.60 -2.90 -15.36
N ALA A 111 -0.42 -3.73 -14.33
CA ALA A 111 0.20 -3.32 -13.09
C ALA A 111 0.95 -4.46 -12.40
N VAL A 112 1.91 -4.09 -11.57
CA VAL A 112 2.74 -5.01 -10.76
C VAL A 112 2.76 -4.52 -9.33
N TYR A 113 2.78 -5.44 -8.35
CA TYR A 113 3.06 -5.08 -6.96
C TYR A 113 4.13 -5.99 -6.39
N GLY A 114 4.97 -5.42 -5.52
CA GLY A 114 6.10 -6.09 -4.91
C GLY A 114 5.77 -6.74 -3.57
N ARG A 115 6.75 -7.44 -3.04
CA ARG A 115 6.73 -8.12 -1.76
C ARG A 115 7.05 -7.15 -0.62
N GLN A 116 6.24 -7.19 0.43
CA GLN A 116 6.52 -6.43 1.64
C GLN A 116 6.94 -7.39 2.76
N LEU A 117 8.08 -7.11 3.37
CA LEU A 117 8.55 -7.77 4.58
C LEU A 117 8.19 -6.94 5.80
N PRO A 118 7.67 -7.54 6.87
CA PRO A 118 7.42 -6.81 8.09
C PRO A 118 8.73 -6.39 8.74
N ARG A 119 8.73 -5.21 9.36
CA ARG A 119 9.87 -4.72 10.13
C ARG A 119 10.24 -5.68 11.26
N PRO A 120 11.50 -5.70 11.71
CA PRO A 120 11.94 -6.57 12.82
C PRO A 120 11.13 -6.37 14.10
N ASP A 121 10.74 -5.11 14.39
CA ASP A 121 9.95 -4.71 15.57
C ASP A 121 8.43 -4.92 15.41
N ALA A 122 7.98 -5.44 14.25
CA ALA A 122 6.57 -5.72 14.03
C ALA A 122 6.04 -6.78 15.01
N TRP A 123 4.81 -6.59 15.48
CA TRP A 123 4.11 -7.55 16.32
C TRP A 123 3.96 -8.90 15.63
N ALA A 124 3.94 -9.97 16.37
CA ALA A 124 3.92 -11.32 15.80
C ALA A 124 2.72 -11.56 14.89
N PHE A 125 1.52 -11.09 15.27
CA PHE A 125 0.33 -11.20 14.43
C PHE A 125 0.41 -10.35 13.14
N ILE A 126 1.13 -9.23 13.14
CA ILE A 126 1.43 -8.47 11.93
C ILE A 126 2.40 -9.24 11.03
N LYS A 127 3.46 -9.86 11.61
CA LYS A 127 4.38 -10.72 10.85
C LYS A 127 3.63 -11.86 10.15
N ARG A 128 2.70 -12.53 10.85
CA ARG A 128 1.84 -13.57 10.26
C ARG A 128 0.98 -13.04 9.11
N GLU A 129 0.40 -11.83 9.26
CA GLU A 129 -0.42 -11.21 8.23
C GLU A 129 0.38 -10.94 6.95
N TYR A 130 1.60 -10.42 7.10
CA TYR A 130 2.51 -10.18 5.97
C TYR A 130 2.95 -11.48 5.29
N GLN A 131 3.28 -12.53 6.05
CA GLN A 131 3.61 -13.85 5.50
C GLN A 131 2.43 -14.46 4.70
N ARG A 132 1.20 -14.16 5.10
CA ARG A 132 0.02 -14.59 4.37
C ARG A 132 -0.22 -13.78 3.10
N ALA A 133 -0.03 -12.45 3.18
CA ALA A 133 -0.32 -11.53 2.08
C ALA A 133 0.77 -11.53 1.00
N PHE A 134 2.03 -11.64 1.42
CA PHE A 134 3.19 -11.51 0.54
C PHE A 134 4.01 -12.80 0.53
N LYS A 135 3.66 -13.66 -0.40
CA LYS A 135 4.23 -14.99 -0.56
C LYS A 135 5.63 -14.96 -1.20
N VAL A 136 6.39 -16.02 -1.00
CA VAL A 136 7.62 -16.25 -1.79
C VAL A 136 7.27 -16.77 -3.18
N ALA A 137 8.25 -16.72 -4.10
CA ALA A 137 8.07 -17.23 -5.45
C ALA A 137 7.59 -18.68 -5.43
N GLY A 138 6.60 -18.99 -6.29
CA GLY A 138 6.00 -20.34 -6.40
C GLY A 138 4.84 -20.64 -5.45
N GLU A 139 4.56 -19.78 -4.46
CA GLU A 139 3.39 -19.92 -3.59
C GLU A 139 2.15 -19.23 -4.16
N THR A 140 0.97 -19.74 -3.80
CA THR A 140 -0.32 -19.15 -4.22
C THR A 140 -0.54 -17.80 -3.54
N VAL A 141 -0.73 -16.76 -4.36
CA VAL A 141 -1.04 -15.39 -3.91
C VAL A 141 -2.53 -15.21 -3.63
N ILE A 142 -2.86 -14.16 -2.89
CA ILE A 142 -4.27 -13.79 -2.65
C ILE A 142 -4.86 -13.28 -3.97
N PRO A 143 -5.96 -13.88 -4.46
CA PRO A 143 -6.63 -13.39 -5.66
C PRO A 143 -7.05 -11.92 -5.52
N ASP A 144 -6.93 -11.16 -6.62
CA ASP A 144 -7.36 -9.76 -6.72
C ASP A 144 -6.68 -8.78 -5.74
N PHE A 145 -5.64 -9.23 -5.01
CA PHE A 145 -4.87 -8.35 -4.16
C PHE A 145 -3.99 -7.40 -4.99
N PHE A 146 -3.88 -6.17 -4.50
CA PHE A 146 -2.96 -5.16 -5.00
C PHE A 146 -2.60 -4.21 -3.85
N SER A 147 -1.40 -3.67 -3.87
CA SER A 147 -0.94 -2.69 -2.88
C SER A 147 -0.06 -1.64 -3.54
N LEU A 148 -0.42 -0.39 -3.38
CA LEU A 148 0.33 0.74 -3.93
C LEU A 148 1.62 1.05 -3.16
N VAL A 149 1.84 0.47 -1.99
CA VAL A 149 3.03 0.68 -1.14
C VAL A 149 4.33 0.45 -1.91
N THR A 150 4.35 -0.58 -2.75
CA THR A 150 5.42 -0.93 -3.67
C THR A 150 4.76 -1.53 -4.91
N SER A 151 4.68 -0.75 -5.98
CA SER A 151 3.99 -1.18 -7.19
C SER A 151 4.49 -0.43 -8.41
N ALA A 152 4.18 -0.95 -9.59
CA ALA A 152 4.49 -0.32 -10.86
C ALA A 152 3.34 -0.47 -11.85
N ALA A 153 3.22 0.48 -12.78
CA ALA A 153 2.28 0.40 -13.89
C ALA A 153 2.84 1.16 -15.11
N ARG A 154 2.33 0.83 -16.31
CA ARG A 154 2.61 1.66 -17.47
C ARG A 154 1.87 3.00 -17.34
N ARG A 155 2.55 4.09 -17.70
CA ARG A 155 1.96 5.43 -17.66
C ARG A 155 0.66 5.54 -18.47
N GLU A 156 0.60 4.88 -19.63
CA GLU A 156 -0.60 4.85 -20.48
C GLU A 156 -1.82 4.25 -19.77
N VAL A 157 -1.62 3.21 -18.94
CA VAL A 157 -2.69 2.61 -18.12
C VAL A 157 -3.21 3.60 -17.09
N LEU A 158 -2.30 4.31 -16.38
CA LEU A 158 -2.66 5.32 -15.38
C LEU A 158 -3.33 6.55 -15.98
N VAL A 159 -2.99 6.90 -17.22
CA VAL A 159 -3.62 8.02 -17.94
C VAL A 159 -5.01 7.64 -18.47
N SER A 160 -5.16 6.41 -18.97
CA SER A 160 -6.45 5.90 -19.48
C SER A 160 -7.44 5.59 -18.37
N GLU A 161 -6.95 5.06 -17.25
CA GLU A 161 -7.73 4.75 -16.04
C GLU A 161 -7.09 5.47 -14.83
N PRO A 162 -7.34 6.77 -14.61
CA PRO A 162 -6.80 7.48 -13.46
C PRO A 162 -7.44 7.00 -12.15
N PHE A 163 -6.77 7.25 -11.02
CA PHE A 163 -7.34 6.99 -9.71
C PHE A 163 -8.62 7.80 -9.50
N ASP A 164 -9.66 7.17 -8.93
CA ASP A 164 -10.95 7.83 -8.69
C ASP A 164 -10.87 8.79 -7.49
N MET A 165 -11.02 10.08 -7.73
CA MET A 165 -10.99 11.13 -6.70
C MET A 165 -12.16 11.04 -5.69
N ALA A 166 -13.19 10.24 -5.96
CA ALA A 166 -14.25 9.96 -4.98
C ALA A 166 -13.77 9.01 -3.87
N MET A 167 -12.68 8.27 -4.13
CA MET A 167 -12.07 7.37 -3.15
C MET A 167 -11.15 8.14 -2.19
N GLN A 168 -11.42 8.04 -0.89
CA GLN A 168 -10.57 8.61 0.17
C GLN A 168 -9.67 7.55 0.83
N TYR A 169 -9.93 6.27 0.56
CA TYR A 169 -9.22 5.09 1.03
C TYR A 169 -9.38 3.97 0.02
N SER A 170 -8.40 3.06 -0.02
CA SER A 170 -8.38 1.90 -0.94
C SER A 170 -8.52 2.29 -2.42
N GLU A 171 -7.99 3.47 -2.76
CA GLU A 171 -7.91 3.96 -4.14
C GLU A 171 -7.13 3.00 -5.04
N ASP A 172 -6.18 2.27 -4.46
CA ASP A 172 -5.36 1.26 -5.11
C ASP A 172 -6.17 -0.02 -5.44
N VAL A 173 -6.97 -0.50 -4.50
CA VAL A 173 -7.83 -1.67 -4.70
C VAL A 173 -8.91 -1.37 -5.74
N GLU A 174 -9.55 -0.20 -5.64
CA GLU A 174 -10.54 0.27 -6.61
C GLU A 174 -9.93 0.37 -8.02
N TRP A 175 -8.78 1.03 -8.13
CA TRP A 175 -8.08 1.21 -9.39
C TRP A 175 -7.65 -0.12 -10.03
N SER A 176 -7.02 -0.99 -9.27
CA SER A 176 -6.56 -2.27 -9.77
C SER A 176 -7.70 -3.17 -10.25
N ARG A 177 -8.89 -3.04 -9.61
CA ARG A 177 -10.11 -3.72 -10.08
C ARG A 177 -10.55 -3.20 -11.44
N ARG A 178 -10.56 -1.85 -11.65
CA ARG A 178 -10.90 -1.28 -12.98
C ARG A 178 -9.91 -1.70 -14.06
N VAL A 179 -8.62 -1.72 -13.75
CA VAL A 179 -7.59 -2.22 -14.69
C VAL A 179 -7.90 -3.64 -15.15
N ARG A 180 -8.29 -4.53 -14.22
CA ARG A 180 -8.67 -5.91 -14.58
C ARG A 180 -9.98 -5.99 -15.37
N MET A 181 -11.00 -5.23 -14.95
CA MET A 181 -12.36 -5.36 -15.50
C MET A 181 -12.58 -4.56 -16.77
N ASN A 182 -12.08 -3.31 -16.83
CA ASN A 182 -12.35 -2.41 -17.95
C ASN A 182 -11.32 -2.55 -19.06
N MET A 183 -10.05 -2.81 -18.69
CA MET A 183 -8.96 -2.92 -19.66
C MET A 183 -8.57 -4.38 -19.95
N ASN A 184 -9.12 -5.34 -19.22
CA ASN A 184 -8.77 -6.78 -19.32
C ASN A 184 -7.26 -7.04 -19.18
N LEU A 185 -6.57 -6.25 -18.35
CA LEU A 185 -5.15 -6.38 -18.09
C LEU A 185 -4.89 -7.16 -16.80
N LYS A 186 -3.79 -7.90 -16.77
CA LYS A 186 -3.34 -8.63 -15.59
C LYS A 186 -2.73 -7.66 -14.56
N VAL A 187 -2.90 -7.98 -13.28
CA VAL A 187 -2.13 -7.39 -12.18
C VAL A 187 -1.25 -8.49 -11.60
N VAL A 188 0.06 -8.31 -11.70
CA VAL A 188 1.07 -9.34 -11.44
C VAL A 188 1.76 -9.09 -10.11
N TYR A 189 2.05 -10.15 -9.38
CA TYR A 189 2.87 -10.11 -8.17
C TYR A 189 4.34 -10.39 -8.51
N ALA A 190 5.24 -9.51 -8.06
CA ALA A 190 6.69 -9.65 -8.21
C ALA A 190 7.32 -10.00 -6.83
N PRO A 191 7.47 -11.28 -6.50
CA PRO A 191 7.93 -11.72 -5.17
C PRO A 191 9.39 -11.35 -4.85
N ASP A 192 10.19 -11.09 -5.87
CA ASP A 192 11.60 -10.75 -5.73
C ASP A 192 11.83 -9.23 -5.58
N ALA A 193 10.87 -8.40 -6.00
CA ALA A 193 10.86 -6.96 -5.74
C ALA A 193 10.44 -6.70 -4.28
N VAL A 194 11.42 -6.62 -3.39
CA VAL A 194 11.21 -6.68 -1.94
C VAL A 194 11.45 -5.32 -1.28
N VAL A 195 10.50 -4.91 -0.42
CA VAL A 195 10.67 -3.76 0.49
C VAL A 195 10.43 -4.17 1.95
N GLU A 196 11.13 -3.54 2.90
CA GLU A 196 10.79 -3.58 4.32
C GLU A 196 9.72 -2.53 4.59
N HIS A 197 8.53 -2.96 5.02
CA HIS A 197 7.42 -2.06 5.35
C HIS A 197 6.44 -2.74 6.29
N SER A 198 6.12 -2.13 7.41
CA SER A 198 4.95 -2.49 8.26
C SER A 198 4.68 -1.40 9.29
N HIS A 199 3.53 -1.46 9.93
CA HIS A 199 3.14 -0.51 10.98
C HIS A 199 2.66 -1.23 12.24
N ASN A 200 3.10 -0.74 13.39
CA ASN A 200 2.56 -1.10 14.70
C ASN A 200 1.53 -0.04 15.11
N TYR A 201 0.32 -0.13 14.55
CA TYR A 201 -0.74 0.84 14.83
C TYR A 201 -1.24 0.78 16.27
N THR A 202 -1.44 1.93 16.89
CA THR A 202 -2.25 2.04 18.10
C THR A 202 -3.70 1.65 17.82
N LEU A 203 -4.46 1.24 18.84
CA LEU A 203 -5.88 0.87 18.66
C LEU A 203 -6.74 2.00 18.08
N ARG A 204 -6.38 3.27 18.32
CA ARG A 204 -7.04 4.43 17.73
C ARG A 204 -6.80 4.52 16.22
N GLU A 205 -5.57 4.28 15.79
CA GLU A 205 -5.19 4.25 14.37
C GLU A 205 -5.81 3.06 13.66
N VAL A 206 -5.83 1.87 14.31
CA VAL A 206 -6.54 0.68 13.82
C VAL A 206 -8.01 1.01 13.57
N TRP A 207 -8.69 1.63 14.55
CA TRP A 207 -10.08 2.04 14.38
C TRP A 207 -10.26 2.98 13.18
N LYS A 208 -9.48 4.05 13.12
CA LYS A 208 -9.57 5.06 12.04
C LYS A 208 -9.33 4.45 10.66
N ARG A 209 -8.25 3.66 10.53
CA ARG A 209 -7.88 3.00 9.28
C ARG A 209 -8.98 2.05 8.80
N PHE A 210 -9.33 1.07 9.62
CA PHE A 210 -10.26 0.02 9.23
C PHE A 210 -11.72 0.48 9.14
N PHE A 211 -12.10 1.54 9.84
CA PHE A 211 -13.39 2.20 9.60
C PHE A 211 -13.46 2.79 8.18
N ASN A 212 -12.41 3.46 7.73
CA ASN A 212 -12.36 4.01 6.38
C ASN A 212 -12.24 2.91 5.31
N GLU A 213 -11.48 1.84 5.59
CA GLU A 213 -11.41 0.66 4.73
C GLU A 213 -12.79 0.01 4.56
N GLY A 214 -13.55 -0.18 5.63
CA GLY A 214 -14.93 -0.68 5.54
C GLY A 214 -15.87 0.23 4.75
N ARG A 215 -15.67 1.55 4.78
CA ARG A 215 -16.41 2.48 3.90
C ARG A 215 -16.04 2.26 2.44
N ALA A 216 -14.75 2.17 2.15
CA ALA A 216 -14.23 1.94 0.81
C ALA A 216 -14.70 0.59 0.25
N ASP A 217 -14.67 -0.49 1.04
CA ASP A 217 -15.19 -1.79 0.65
C ASP A 217 -16.65 -1.70 0.16
N PHE A 218 -17.49 -0.97 0.89
CA PHE A 218 -18.86 -0.77 0.47
C PHE A 218 -18.97 0.08 -0.81
N GLN A 219 -18.11 1.09 -0.98
CA GLN A 219 -18.08 1.90 -2.20
C GLN A 219 -17.71 1.07 -3.43
N ILE A 220 -16.72 0.18 -3.28
CA ILE A 220 -16.19 -0.68 -4.35
C ILE A 220 -17.17 -1.82 -4.69
N THR A 221 -17.74 -2.46 -3.69
CA THR A 221 -18.50 -3.71 -3.88
C THR A 221 -20.02 -3.53 -3.89
N GLY A 222 -20.52 -2.47 -3.26
CA GLY A 222 -21.95 -2.29 -2.97
C GLY A 222 -22.49 -3.25 -1.90
N ALA A 223 -21.67 -4.17 -1.41
CA ALA A 223 -22.07 -5.21 -0.48
C ALA A 223 -22.17 -4.69 0.96
N ARG A 224 -23.31 -4.93 1.63
CA ARG A 224 -23.45 -4.60 3.04
C ARG A 224 -22.64 -5.52 3.91
N PRO A 225 -21.89 -4.99 4.89
CA PRO A 225 -21.13 -5.82 5.80
C PRO A 225 -22.07 -6.68 6.66
N SER A 226 -21.78 -7.98 6.76
CA SER A 226 -22.46 -8.90 7.67
C SER A 226 -21.74 -8.95 9.00
N GLY A 227 -22.41 -8.55 10.08
CA GLY A 227 -21.83 -8.60 11.44
C GLY A 227 -21.46 -10.02 11.85
N LEU A 228 -22.27 -11.02 11.49
CA LEU A 228 -21.98 -12.43 11.79
C LEU A 228 -20.74 -12.93 11.03
N LEU A 229 -20.59 -12.56 9.74
CA LEU A 229 -19.44 -12.93 8.95
C LEU A 229 -18.15 -12.31 9.53
N LEU A 230 -18.19 -11.03 9.89
CA LEU A 230 -17.04 -10.33 10.45
C LEU A 230 -16.66 -10.85 11.85
N LEU A 231 -17.64 -11.21 12.67
CA LEU A 231 -17.39 -11.87 13.95
C LEU A 231 -16.73 -13.24 13.76
N ARG A 232 -17.23 -14.07 12.83
CA ARG A 232 -16.59 -15.34 12.47
C ARG A 232 -15.16 -15.13 11.99
N GLN A 233 -14.93 -14.15 11.12
CA GLN A 233 -13.58 -13.80 10.65
C GLN A 233 -12.68 -13.35 11.81
N ALA A 234 -13.17 -12.53 12.75
CA ALA A 234 -12.40 -12.12 13.92
C ALA A 234 -11.94 -13.32 14.75
N ILE A 235 -12.85 -14.23 15.06
CA ILE A 235 -12.55 -15.44 15.83
C ILE A 235 -11.51 -16.30 15.10
N MET A 236 -11.67 -16.50 13.80
CA MET A 236 -10.72 -17.28 13.00
C MET A 236 -9.33 -16.65 12.94
N GLU A 237 -9.25 -15.33 12.76
CA GLU A 237 -7.95 -14.64 12.72
C GLU A 237 -7.28 -14.63 14.10
N ILE A 238 -8.04 -14.42 15.19
CA ILE A 238 -7.52 -14.54 16.56
C ILE A 238 -6.96 -15.93 16.82
N ALA A 239 -7.68 -16.99 16.43
CA ALA A 239 -7.20 -18.36 16.62
C ALA A 239 -5.89 -18.63 15.85
N ARG A 240 -5.77 -18.11 14.63
CA ARG A 240 -4.55 -18.24 13.82
C ARG A 240 -3.39 -17.41 14.38
N ASP A 241 -3.68 -16.19 14.88
CA ASP A 241 -2.69 -15.35 15.53
C ASP A 241 -2.15 -16.03 16.78
N LEU A 242 -3.03 -16.55 17.65
CA LEU A 242 -2.66 -17.32 18.86
C LEU A 242 -1.74 -18.50 18.52
N GLN A 243 -2.10 -19.29 17.51
CA GLN A 243 -1.28 -20.41 17.07
C GLN A 243 0.11 -19.98 16.63
N PHE A 244 0.19 -18.90 15.86
CA PHE A 244 1.45 -18.34 15.37
C PHE A 244 2.30 -17.75 16.51
N GLU A 245 1.68 -16.98 17.41
CA GLU A 245 2.35 -16.32 18.54
C GLU A 245 2.93 -17.35 19.52
N ILE A 246 2.19 -18.43 19.81
CA ILE A 246 2.68 -19.54 20.65
C ILE A 246 3.85 -20.25 19.96
N ALA A 247 3.72 -20.57 18.67
CA ALA A 247 4.77 -21.25 17.90
C ALA A 247 6.08 -20.44 17.79
N ASN A 248 5.98 -19.11 17.85
CA ASN A 248 7.13 -18.18 17.76
C ASN A 248 7.55 -17.59 19.12
N CYS A 249 7.07 -18.14 20.25
CA CYS A 249 7.36 -17.66 21.60
C CYS A 249 7.03 -16.17 21.83
N ALA A 250 6.04 -15.64 21.10
CA ALA A 250 5.61 -14.24 21.16
C ALA A 250 4.39 -14.02 22.08
N ILE A 251 4.32 -14.75 23.20
CA ILE A 251 3.18 -14.79 24.13
C ILE A 251 2.78 -13.40 24.64
N LYS A 252 3.75 -12.49 24.77
CA LYS A 252 3.51 -11.09 25.19
C LYS A 252 2.61 -10.30 24.24
N ASP A 253 2.54 -10.70 22.96
CA ASP A 253 1.78 -9.99 21.93
C ASP A 253 0.28 -10.41 21.94
N ILE A 254 -0.03 -11.58 22.52
CA ILE A 254 -1.38 -12.19 22.52
C ILE A 254 -2.49 -11.23 23.00
N PRO A 255 -2.39 -10.57 24.18
CA PRO A 255 -3.48 -9.73 24.65
C PRO A 255 -3.77 -8.59 23.69
N HIS A 256 -2.71 -7.99 23.12
CA HIS A 256 -2.84 -6.92 22.15
C HIS A 256 -3.42 -7.41 20.83
N GLY A 257 -2.96 -8.55 20.31
CA GLY A 257 -3.46 -9.17 19.09
C GLY A 257 -4.96 -9.43 19.12
N ILE A 258 -5.47 -10.00 20.24
CA ILE A 258 -6.91 -10.23 20.42
C ILE A 258 -7.71 -8.93 20.32
N VAL A 259 -7.29 -7.90 21.08
CA VAL A 259 -7.99 -6.60 21.08
C VAL A 259 -7.88 -5.94 19.72
N TYR A 260 -6.71 -5.98 19.08
CA TYR A 260 -6.48 -5.45 17.73
C TYR A 260 -7.47 -6.06 16.73
N ARG A 261 -7.61 -7.40 16.68
CA ARG A 261 -8.52 -8.06 15.73
C ARG A 261 -9.98 -7.73 16.00
N ALA A 262 -10.39 -7.65 17.26
CA ALA A 262 -11.74 -7.24 17.62
C ALA A 262 -12.06 -5.81 17.15
N VAL A 263 -11.15 -4.85 17.42
CA VAL A 263 -11.27 -3.46 16.98
C VAL A 263 -11.26 -3.37 15.46
N GLN A 264 -10.34 -4.06 14.80
CA GLN A 264 -10.23 -4.11 13.34
C GLN A 264 -11.54 -4.51 12.67
N LYS A 265 -12.09 -5.68 13.03
CA LYS A 265 -13.29 -6.20 12.38
C LYS A 265 -14.54 -5.39 12.73
N TYR A 266 -14.62 -4.89 13.97
CA TYR A 266 -15.72 -4.01 14.36
C TYR A 266 -15.66 -2.67 13.63
N ALA A 267 -14.48 -2.09 13.42
CA ALA A 267 -14.29 -0.87 12.65
C ALA A 267 -14.74 -1.03 11.20
N VAL A 268 -14.32 -2.11 10.51
CA VAL A 268 -14.78 -2.45 9.14
C VAL A 268 -16.30 -2.52 9.08
N TYR A 269 -16.92 -3.26 10.01
CA TYR A 269 -18.39 -3.35 10.08
C TYR A 269 -19.05 -1.98 10.20
N ARG A 270 -18.58 -1.16 11.14
CA ARG A 270 -19.16 0.16 11.38
C ARG A 270 -18.95 1.11 10.21
N GLY A 271 -17.78 1.06 9.56
CA GLY A 271 -17.47 1.85 8.38
C GLY A 271 -18.39 1.54 7.20
N GLY A 272 -18.52 0.26 6.86
CA GLY A 272 -19.40 -0.18 5.78
C GLY A 272 -20.87 0.13 6.05
N CYS A 273 -21.34 -0.06 7.30
CA CYS A 273 -22.70 0.34 7.70
C CYS A 273 -22.95 1.85 7.59
N ALA A 274 -21.95 2.68 7.95
CA ALA A 274 -22.06 4.14 7.85
C ALA A 274 -22.20 4.59 6.40
N GLU A 275 -21.37 4.05 5.49
CA GLU A 275 -21.42 4.38 4.07
C GLU A 275 -22.71 3.86 3.39
N ALA A 276 -23.19 2.68 3.77
CA ALA A 276 -24.45 2.12 3.30
C ALA A 276 -25.67 2.98 3.69
N ARG A 277 -25.62 3.68 4.83
CA ARG A 277 -26.66 4.63 5.25
C ARG A 277 -26.58 5.93 4.43
N ARG A 278 -25.35 6.43 4.20
CA ARG A 278 -25.13 7.67 3.44
C ARG A 278 -25.64 7.59 2.00
N LYS A 279 -25.47 6.43 1.33
CA LYS A 279 -25.97 6.23 -0.05
C LYS A 279 -27.49 5.99 -0.15
N ARG A 280 -28.22 5.91 0.98
CA ARG A 280 -29.69 5.77 0.99
C ARG A 280 -30.44 7.11 1.06
N ILE A 281 -29.72 8.20 1.32
CA ILE A 281 -30.21 9.56 1.36
C ILE A 281 -29.94 10.23 0.01
#